data_a964b97c8eb4d930d0e6afa199faca93
#
_entry.id   a964b97c8eb4d930d0e6afa199faca93
#
_cell.length_a   1.000
_cell.length_b   1.000
_cell.length_c   1.000
_cell.angle_alpha   90.00
_cell.angle_beta   90.00
_cell.angle_gamma   90.00
#
_symmetry.space_group_name_H-M   'P 1'
#
loop_
_entity.id
_entity.type
_entity.pdbx_description
1 polymer ?
#
loop_
_entity_poly.entity_id
_entity_poly.type
_entity_poly.pdbx_seq_one_letter_code
_entity_poly.pdbx_strand_id
1 'polypeptide(L)'
;VESPYFVIISLCSYAGKRKDIRKAVSCHALAIDVDYLDHKTLHNVLTICNTHQYCPKPTFLVVSGGGCHLYWIFKEPIWLNQTNIKTLNAIKKSLISVFWNNKTTGNSAIQQNTIFQSFRAVNSRVKFSSTLFARAFDLGGDEVEPSDFEKCAFLMKFAKKQGYDNFTIKQRVPFCELSP
;
A
#
# COMPACT_ATOMS: atom_id res chain seq x y z
N VAL A 1 -20.60 -4.43 -12.26
CA VAL A 1 -20.62 -3.94 -13.64
C VAL A 1 -19.23 -3.42 -14.00
N GLU A 2 -18.68 -3.90 -15.12
CA GLU A 2 -17.37 -3.46 -15.64
C GLU A 2 -17.51 -2.10 -16.31
N SER A 3 -16.59 -1.18 -16.03
CA SER A 3 -16.54 0.13 -16.68
C SER A 3 -15.59 0.10 -17.89
N PRO A 4 -16.05 0.48 -19.08
CA PRO A 4 -15.17 0.57 -20.27
C PRO A 4 -14.15 1.70 -20.16
N TYR A 5 -14.24 2.51 -19.12
CA TYR A 5 -13.37 3.65 -18.91
C TYR A 5 -12.23 3.35 -17.95
N PHE A 6 -11.17 4.10 -18.10
CA PHE A 6 -10.09 4.18 -17.12
C PHE A 6 -10.55 5.06 -15.96
N VAL A 7 -10.85 4.45 -14.82
CA VAL A 7 -11.33 5.18 -13.63
C VAL A 7 -10.31 5.10 -12.52
N ILE A 8 -10.06 6.22 -11.86
CA ILE A 8 -9.24 6.31 -10.66
C ILE A 8 -10.09 6.79 -9.49
N ILE A 9 -9.78 6.30 -8.30
CA ILE A 9 -10.43 6.67 -7.05
C ILE A 9 -9.43 7.32 -6.10
N SER A 10 -9.92 8.16 -5.22
CA SER A 10 -9.20 8.67 -4.06
C SER A 10 -9.62 7.90 -2.82
N LEU A 11 -8.69 7.65 -1.92
CA LEU A 11 -8.97 7.07 -0.60
C LEU A 11 -9.32 8.13 0.45
N CYS A 12 -9.32 9.40 0.05
CA CYS A 12 -9.72 10.52 0.89
C CYS A 12 -11.01 11.15 0.39
N SER A 13 -11.85 11.61 1.31
CA SER A 13 -13.00 12.47 1.04
C SER A 13 -12.57 13.93 0.99
N TYR A 14 -13.29 14.74 0.22
CA TYR A 14 -13.00 16.16 0.00
C TYR A 14 -14.27 16.99 0.17
N ALA A 15 -14.13 18.16 0.79
CA ALA A 15 -15.18 19.14 0.79
C ALA A 15 -15.31 19.79 -0.60
N GLY A 16 -16.46 19.57 -1.27
CA GLY A 16 -16.74 20.10 -2.60
C GLY A 16 -16.56 19.10 -3.73
N LYS A 17 -16.73 19.58 -4.96
CA LYS A 17 -16.85 18.74 -6.18
C LYS A 17 -15.50 18.36 -6.82
N ARG A 18 -14.39 18.92 -6.37
CA ARG A 18 -13.06 18.69 -6.97
C ARG A 18 -12.08 18.15 -5.94
N LYS A 19 -11.22 17.24 -6.39
CA LYS A 19 -10.08 16.79 -5.60
C LYS A 19 -9.09 17.95 -5.40
N ASP A 20 -9.15 18.57 -4.22
CA ASP A 20 -8.21 19.59 -3.76
C ASP A 20 -7.67 19.15 -2.40
N ILE A 21 -6.36 18.95 -2.32
CA ILE A 21 -5.69 18.47 -1.09
C ILE A 21 -5.99 19.36 0.11
N ARG A 22 -6.13 20.66 -0.10
CA ARG A 22 -6.49 21.64 0.95
C ARG A 22 -7.90 21.46 1.48
N LYS A 23 -8.75 20.76 0.74
CA LYS A 23 -10.15 20.45 1.08
C LYS A 23 -10.35 19.00 1.48
N ALA A 24 -9.27 18.26 1.68
CA ALA A 24 -9.35 16.88 2.16
C ALA A 24 -9.87 16.87 3.60
N VAL A 25 -10.88 16.04 3.85
CA VAL A 25 -11.63 15.97 5.11
C VAL A 25 -11.26 14.73 5.90
N SER A 26 -11.28 13.58 5.26
CA SER A 26 -11.02 12.30 5.91
C SER A 26 -10.30 11.32 4.98
N CYS A 27 -9.60 10.36 5.56
CA CYS A 27 -8.96 9.23 4.89
C CYS A 27 -9.63 7.94 5.33
N HIS A 28 -10.02 7.10 4.38
CA HIS A 28 -10.79 5.88 4.62
C HIS A 28 -9.93 4.61 4.55
N ALA A 29 -8.76 4.69 3.91
CA ALA A 29 -7.85 3.58 3.75
C ALA A 29 -6.43 4.07 3.47
N LEU A 30 -5.44 3.22 3.74
CA LEU A 30 -4.12 3.33 3.16
C LEU A 30 -3.99 2.37 1.98
N ALA A 31 -3.25 2.78 0.97
CA ALA A 31 -2.83 1.86 -0.08
C ALA A 31 -1.43 2.18 -0.59
N ILE A 32 -0.77 1.15 -1.07
CA ILE A 32 0.51 1.24 -1.77
C ILE A 32 0.37 0.65 -3.16
N ASP A 33 1.19 1.13 -4.08
CA ASP A 33 1.30 0.65 -5.45
C ASP A 33 2.55 -0.19 -5.58
N VAL A 34 2.44 -1.40 -6.13
CA VAL A 34 3.55 -2.30 -6.40
C VAL A 34 3.57 -2.57 -7.91
N ASP A 35 4.40 -1.82 -8.63
CA ASP A 35 4.58 -1.94 -10.07
C ASP A 35 5.42 -3.16 -10.46
N TYR A 36 5.43 -3.50 -11.75
CA TYR A 36 6.26 -4.56 -12.35
C TYR A 36 6.07 -5.93 -11.70
N LEU A 37 4.81 -6.32 -11.53
CA LEU A 37 4.42 -7.55 -10.88
C LEU A 37 4.65 -8.76 -11.81
N ASP A 38 5.70 -9.54 -11.57
CA ASP A 38 5.87 -10.88 -12.10
C ASP A 38 5.46 -11.94 -11.07
N HIS A 39 5.51 -13.21 -11.45
CA HIS A 39 5.14 -14.32 -10.55
C HIS A 39 5.97 -14.35 -9.26
N LYS A 40 7.26 -14.08 -9.34
CA LYS A 40 8.17 -14.06 -8.20
C LYS A 40 7.87 -12.91 -7.27
N THR A 41 7.68 -11.72 -7.83
CA THR A 41 7.32 -10.52 -7.06
C THR A 41 5.97 -10.69 -6.38
N LEU A 42 4.96 -11.22 -7.09
CA LEU A 42 3.66 -11.51 -6.50
C LEU A 42 3.78 -12.51 -5.35
N HIS A 43 4.52 -13.59 -5.52
CA HIS A 43 4.76 -14.57 -4.47
C HIS A 43 5.41 -13.91 -3.23
N ASN A 44 6.44 -13.09 -3.42
CA ASN A 44 7.10 -12.37 -2.33
C ASN A 44 6.14 -11.44 -1.59
N VAL A 45 5.34 -10.67 -2.34
CA VAL A 45 4.32 -9.76 -1.77
C VAL A 45 3.30 -10.54 -0.94
N LEU A 46 2.75 -11.63 -1.48
CA LEU A 46 1.77 -12.46 -0.77
C LEU A 46 2.36 -13.13 0.46
N THR A 47 3.61 -13.56 0.39
CA THR A 47 4.33 -14.13 1.55
C THR A 47 4.44 -13.09 2.68
N ILE A 48 4.83 -11.85 2.37
CA ILE A 48 4.88 -10.77 3.36
C ILE A 48 3.50 -10.49 3.94
N CYS A 49 2.44 -10.44 3.10
CA CYS A 49 1.07 -10.26 3.56
C CYS A 49 0.63 -11.35 4.54
N ASN A 50 1.03 -12.59 4.32
CA ASN A 50 0.60 -13.73 5.15
C ASN A 50 1.40 -13.88 6.44
N THR A 51 2.64 -13.41 6.49
CA THR A 51 3.47 -13.55 7.70
C THR A 51 3.12 -12.57 8.81
N HIS A 52 2.42 -11.47 8.51
CA HIS A 52 2.03 -10.40 9.46
C HIS A 52 3.19 -9.87 10.32
N GLN A 53 4.42 -10.15 9.92
CA GLN A 53 5.59 -9.92 10.75
C GLN A 53 5.91 -8.42 10.92
N TYR A 54 5.64 -7.64 9.86
CA TYR A 54 6.08 -6.23 9.78
C TYR A 54 4.93 -5.23 9.74
N CYS A 55 3.76 -5.64 9.29
CA CYS A 55 2.58 -4.79 9.17
C CYS A 55 1.31 -5.62 9.30
N PRO A 56 0.16 -4.98 9.58
CA PRO A 56 -1.13 -5.67 9.50
C PRO A 56 -1.33 -6.30 8.13
N LYS A 57 -2.09 -7.39 8.07
CA LYS A 57 -2.47 -8.01 6.81
C LYS A 57 -3.32 -7.04 5.99
N PRO A 58 -3.04 -6.84 4.68
CA PRO A 58 -3.90 -6.01 3.85
C PRO A 58 -5.31 -6.62 3.75
N THR A 59 -6.32 -5.76 3.69
CA THR A 59 -7.71 -6.18 3.47
C THR A 59 -7.88 -6.70 2.04
N PHE A 60 -7.39 -5.93 1.05
CA PHE A 60 -7.54 -6.26 -0.37
C PHE A 60 -6.25 -6.12 -1.14
N LEU A 61 -6.15 -6.93 -2.21
CA LEU A 61 -5.20 -6.75 -3.30
C LEU A 61 -5.99 -6.45 -4.57
N VAL A 62 -5.60 -5.41 -5.30
CA VAL A 62 -6.20 -5.06 -6.60
C VAL A 62 -5.13 -5.20 -7.68
N VAL A 63 -5.33 -6.13 -8.62
CA VAL A 63 -4.48 -6.24 -9.80
C VAL A 63 -4.90 -5.14 -10.78
N SER A 64 -3.96 -4.24 -11.11
CA SER A 64 -4.22 -3.03 -11.89
C SER A 64 -3.73 -3.09 -13.35
N GLY A 65 -3.18 -4.24 -13.76
CA GLY A 65 -2.70 -4.54 -15.11
C GLY A 65 -1.17 -4.71 -15.21
N GLY A 66 -0.36 -3.79 -14.73
CA GLY A 66 1.11 -3.90 -14.70
C GLY A 66 1.69 -4.09 -13.30
N GLY A 67 0.81 -4.10 -12.30
CA GLY A 67 1.16 -4.20 -10.89
C GLY A 67 -0.05 -4.53 -10.04
N CYS A 68 0.10 -4.35 -8.73
CA CYS A 68 -1.01 -4.48 -7.80
C CYS A 68 -1.00 -3.35 -6.77
N HIS A 69 -2.17 -3.09 -6.22
CA HIS A 69 -2.35 -2.21 -5.09
C HIS A 69 -2.72 -3.03 -3.87
N LEU A 70 -2.09 -2.78 -2.73
CA LEU A 70 -2.45 -3.36 -1.44
C LEU A 70 -3.21 -2.32 -0.64
N TYR A 71 -4.36 -2.70 -0.07
CA TYR A 71 -5.25 -1.82 0.66
C TYR A 71 -5.40 -2.27 2.11
N TRP A 72 -5.37 -1.29 3.02
CA TRP A 72 -5.73 -1.42 4.43
C TRP A 72 -6.90 -0.48 4.70
N ILE A 73 -8.07 -1.03 4.94
CA ILE A 73 -9.29 -0.25 5.22
C ILE A 73 -9.29 0.14 6.69
N PHE A 74 -9.56 1.40 6.98
CA PHE A 74 -9.71 1.85 8.36
C PHE A 74 -11.09 1.46 8.93
N LYS A 75 -11.13 1.06 10.21
CA LYS A 75 -12.38 0.84 10.95
C LYS A 75 -13.29 2.07 10.92
N GLU A 76 -12.68 3.24 11.15
CA GLU A 76 -13.35 4.53 11.07
C GLU A 76 -12.53 5.49 10.21
N PRO A 77 -13.19 6.37 9.43
CA PRO A 77 -12.48 7.38 8.65
C PRO A 77 -11.63 8.29 9.53
N ILE A 78 -10.37 8.44 9.19
CA ILE A 78 -9.43 9.29 9.94
C ILE A 78 -9.59 10.74 9.48
N TRP A 79 -10.02 11.64 10.37
CA TRP A 79 -10.11 13.07 10.11
C TRP A 79 -8.74 13.68 9.81
N LEU A 80 -8.66 14.44 8.72
CA LEU A 80 -7.42 15.01 8.23
C LEU A 80 -7.15 16.39 8.82
N ASN A 81 -6.23 16.42 9.76
CA ASN A 81 -5.51 17.59 10.21
C ASN A 81 -4.02 17.43 9.88
N GLN A 82 -3.20 18.44 10.12
CA GLN A 82 -1.76 18.38 9.81
C GLN A 82 -1.03 17.21 10.49
N THR A 83 -1.37 16.90 11.74
CA THR A 83 -0.77 15.82 12.52
C THR A 83 -1.12 14.47 11.90
N ASN A 84 -2.41 14.22 11.65
CA ASN A 84 -2.89 12.96 11.07
C ASN A 84 -2.34 12.74 9.66
N ILE A 85 -2.27 13.78 8.83
CA ILE A 85 -1.64 13.71 7.49
C ILE A 85 -0.17 13.29 7.60
N LYS A 86 0.60 13.88 8.51
CA LYS A 86 2.01 13.51 8.73
C LYS A 86 2.15 12.06 9.19
N THR A 87 1.31 11.63 10.15
CA THR A 87 1.30 10.27 10.67
C THR A 87 0.96 9.25 9.58
N LEU A 88 -0.12 9.47 8.84
CA LEU A 88 -0.55 8.56 7.77
C LEU A 88 0.47 8.50 6.62
N ASN A 89 1.08 9.62 6.25
CA ASN A 89 2.16 9.62 5.26
C ASN A 89 3.40 8.85 5.77
N ALA A 90 3.73 8.94 7.06
CA ALA A 90 4.83 8.19 7.65
C ALA A 90 4.53 6.68 7.65
N ILE A 91 3.31 6.28 8.01
CA ILE A 91 2.86 4.88 7.94
C ILE A 91 2.96 4.39 6.48
N LYS A 92 2.40 5.12 5.53
CA LYS A 92 2.45 4.76 4.11
C LYS A 92 3.90 4.60 3.62
N LYS A 93 4.80 5.49 4.01
CA LYS A 93 6.22 5.39 3.69
C LYS A 93 6.84 4.11 4.26
N SER A 94 6.45 3.72 5.48
CA SER A 94 6.91 2.48 6.09
C SER A 94 6.41 1.24 5.33
N LEU A 95 5.14 1.23 4.96
CA LEU A 95 4.55 0.17 4.13
C LEU A 95 5.27 0.04 2.78
N ILE A 96 5.50 1.16 2.08
CA ILE A 96 6.26 1.16 0.83
C ILE A 96 7.63 0.52 1.04
N SER A 97 8.35 0.83 2.11
CA SER A 97 9.66 0.25 2.39
C SER A 97 9.62 -1.27 2.65
N VAL A 98 8.52 -1.78 3.19
CA VAL A 98 8.32 -3.23 3.40
C VAL A 98 8.10 -3.95 2.07
N PHE A 99 7.26 -3.40 1.21
CA PHE A 99 6.82 -4.08 -0.02
C PHE A 99 7.63 -3.68 -1.26
N TRP A 100 8.16 -2.47 -1.31
CA TRP A 100 8.86 -1.91 -2.46
C TRP A 100 10.35 -1.74 -2.17
N ASN A 101 11.11 -2.78 -2.45
CA ASN A 101 12.55 -2.80 -2.24
C ASN A 101 13.21 -3.85 -3.15
N ASN A 102 14.55 -3.81 -3.26
CA ASN A 102 15.30 -4.70 -4.14
C ASN A 102 15.11 -6.20 -3.87
N LYS A 103 14.72 -6.59 -2.66
CA LYS A 103 14.52 -8.00 -2.32
C LYS A 103 13.12 -8.49 -2.67
N THR A 104 12.11 -7.66 -2.44
CA THR A 104 10.71 -8.02 -2.66
C THR A 104 10.34 -7.87 -4.12
N THR A 105 10.64 -6.72 -4.71
CA THR A 105 10.22 -6.37 -6.07
C THR A 105 11.35 -6.31 -7.09
N GLY A 106 12.61 -6.42 -6.64
CA GLY A 106 13.77 -6.20 -7.51
C GLY A 106 13.93 -4.74 -7.94
N ASN A 107 13.19 -3.82 -7.34
CA ASN A 107 13.15 -2.42 -7.70
C ASN A 107 13.21 -1.53 -6.45
N SER A 108 13.92 -0.42 -6.56
CA SER A 108 14.04 0.60 -5.51
C SER A 108 13.71 2.01 -6.01
N ALA A 109 13.02 2.14 -7.14
CA ALA A 109 12.59 3.44 -7.65
C ALA A 109 11.69 4.15 -6.63
N ILE A 110 11.72 5.49 -6.63
CA ILE A 110 10.94 6.28 -5.69
C ILE A 110 9.45 6.12 -5.98
N GLN A 111 8.70 5.70 -4.96
CA GLN A 111 7.25 5.59 -4.99
C GLN A 111 6.56 6.80 -4.36
N GLN A 112 5.33 7.08 -4.80
CA GLN A 112 4.51 8.11 -4.17
C GLN A 112 4.13 7.70 -2.74
N ASN A 113 4.57 8.48 -1.77
CA ASN A 113 4.34 8.23 -0.34
C ASN A 113 3.24 9.09 0.28
N THR A 114 2.47 9.82 -0.53
CA THR A 114 1.35 10.64 -0.04
C THR A 114 0.05 9.85 0.00
N ILE A 115 -0.76 10.08 1.06
CA ILE A 115 -2.11 9.52 1.19
C ILE A 115 -3.07 10.04 0.11
N PHE A 116 -2.72 11.13 -0.57
CA PHE A 116 -3.53 11.72 -1.64
C PHE A 116 -3.32 11.08 -3.02
N GLN A 117 -2.49 10.04 -3.11
CA GLN A 117 -2.36 9.25 -4.33
C GLN A 117 -3.71 8.67 -4.76
N SER A 118 -3.97 8.68 -6.07
CA SER A 118 -5.15 8.01 -6.63
C SER A 118 -4.79 6.62 -7.13
N PHE A 119 -5.75 5.72 -7.08
CA PHE A 119 -5.59 4.32 -7.43
C PHE A 119 -6.61 3.91 -8.48
N ARG A 120 -6.34 2.82 -9.19
CA ARG A 120 -7.27 2.24 -10.15
C ARG A 120 -8.53 1.76 -9.44
N ALA A 121 -9.70 2.15 -9.96
CA ALA A 121 -10.96 1.62 -9.48
C ALA A 121 -11.11 0.15 -9.90
N VAL A 122 -11.65 -0.68 -9.00
CA VAL A 122 -12.00 -2.06 -9.31
C VAL A 122 -13.03 -2.09 -10.43
N ASN A 123 -12.95 -3.09 -11.30
CA ASN A 123 -13.79 -3.24 -12.50
C ASN A 123 -13.67 -2.11 -13.52
N SER A 124 -12.69 -1.22 -13.39
CA SER A 124 -12.34 -0.28 -14.46
C SER A 124 -11.28 -0.85 -15.39
N ARG A 125 -11.24 -0.35 -16.62
CA ARG A 125 -10.26 -0.77 -17.63
C ARG A 125 -8.84 -0.51 -17.17
N VAL A 126 -7.92 -1.45 -17.40
CA VAL A 126 -6.50 -1.24 -17.14
C VAL A 126 -5.84 -0.38 -18.22
N LYS A 127 -4.70 0.24 -17.89
CA LYS A 127 -4.08 1.28 -18.73
C LYS A 127 -3.66 0.77 -20.12
N PHE A 128 -3.17 -0.45 -20.21
CA PHE A 128 -2.52 -1.00 -21.41
C PHE A 128 -3.33 -2.06 -22.13
N SER A 129 -4.61 -2.23 -21.78
CA SER A 129 -5.47 -3.23 -22.42
C SER A 129 -6.89 -2.71 -22.59
N SER A 130 -7.47 -3.01 -23.76
CA SER A 130 -8.87 -2.72 -24.04
C SER A 130 -9.83 -3.77 -23.49
N THR A 131 -9.34 -4.93 -23.08
CA THR A 131 -10.14 -6.09 -22.67
C THR A 131 -9.93 -6.50 -21.21
N LEU A 132 -8.89 -5.99 -20.54
CA LEU A 132 -8.60 -6.32 -19.16
C LEU A 132 -9.14 -5.26 -18.21
N PHE A 133 -9.65 -5.73 -17.06
CA PHE A 133 -10.21 -4.91 -16.00
C PHE A 133 -9.48 -5.15 -14.69
N ALA A 134 -9.38 -4.11 -13.88
CA ALA A 134 -8.82 -4.22 -12.54
C ALA A 134 -9.68 -5.14 -11.67
N ARG A 135 -9.05 -6.10 -11.00
CA ARG A 135 -9.73 -7.11 -10.17
C ARG A 135 -9.25 -7.03 -8.73
N ALA A 136 -10.19 -7.07 -7.81
CA ALA A 136 -9.91 -7.14 -6.39
C ALA A 136 -9.94 -8.58 -5.89
N PHE A 137 -9.04 -8.88 -4.97
CA PHE A 137 -8.95 -10.14 -4.25
C PHE A 137 -8.95 -9.83 -2.75
N ASP A 138 -9.85 -10.46 -2.03
CA ASP A 138 -9.86 -10.40 -0.58
C ASP A 138 -8.65 -11.18 -0.04
N LEU A 139 -7.85 -10.52 0.78
CA LEU A 139 -6.71 -11.15 1.45
C LEU A 139 -7.07 -11.61 2.88
N GLY A 140 -8.26 -11.27 3.37
CA GLY A 140 -8.72 -11.62 4.70
C GLY A 140 -8.01 -10.85 5.81
N GLY A 141 -7.51 -9.66 5.54
CA GLY A 141 -7.05 -8.73 6.58
C GLY A 141 -8.23 -8.00 7.19
N ASP A 142 -8.19 -7.82 8.52
CA ASP A 142 -9.20 -7.04 9.25
C ASP A 142 -9.11 -5.54 8.92
N GLU A 143 -10.17 -4.81 9.25
CA GLU A 143 -10.12 -3.36 9.29
C GLU A 143 -9.13 -2.89 10.36
N VAL A 144 -8.37 -1.83 10.07
CA VAL A 144 -7.23 -1.39 10.86
C VAL A 144 -7.43 -0.01 11.48
N GLU A 145 -6.62 0.26 12.50
CA GLU A 145 -6.41 1.58 13.09
C GLU A 145 -4.96 2.04 12.85
N PRO A 146 -4.66 3.35 12.90
CA PRO A 146 -3.28 3.83 12.75
C PRO A 146 -2.28 3.22 13.74
N SER A 147 -2.72 2.86 14.94
CA SER A 147 -1.95 2.19 15.99
C SER A 147 -1.46 0.80 15.57
N ASP A 148 -2.18 0.08 14.72
CA ASP A 148 -1.80 -1.26 14.27
C ASP A 148 -0.50 -1.24 13.44
N PHE A 149 -0.12 -0.07 12.94
CA PHE A 149 1.12 0.13 12.18
C PHE A 149 2.34 0.54 13.02
N GLU A 150 2.22 0.60 14.35
CA GLU A 150 3.34 1.06 15.23
C GLU A 150 4.57 0.21 15.06
N LYS A 151 4.43 -1.10 14.93
CA LYS A 151 5.54 -2.02 14.68
C LYS A 151 6.27 -1.69 13.38
N CYS A 152 5.53 -1.39 12.31
CA CYS A 152 6.08 -0.97 11.03
C CYS A 152 6.85 0.36 11.17
N ALA A 153 6.28 1.34 11.86
CA ALA A 153 6.90 2.64 12.12
C ALA A 153 8.16 2.53 13.02
N PHE A 154 8.13 1.64 14.01
CA PHE A 154 9.28 1.38 14.87
C PHE A 154 10.47 0.82 14.09
N LEU A 155 10.25 -0.17 13.22
CA LEU A 155 11.30 -0.75 12.39
C LEU A 155 11.97 0.29 11.50
N MET A 156 11.20 1.25 10.95
CA MET A 156 11.73 2.36 10.16
C MET A 156 12.63 3.30 10.98
N LYS A 157 12.22 3.65 12.20
CA LYS A 157 13.03 4.49 13.10
C LYS A 157 14.33 3.79 13.49
N PHE A 158 14.26 2.50 13.78
CA PHE A 158 15.42 1.70 14.14
C PHE A 158 16.43 1.61 12.99
N ALA A 159 15.97 1.37 11.77
CA ALA A 159 16.82 1.32 10.58
C ALA A 159 17.53 2.66 10.33
N LYS A 160 16.80 3.78 10.41
CA LYS A 160 17.40 5.12 10.29
C LYS A 160 18.49 5.38 11.32
N LYS A 161 18.25 4.97 12.59
CA LYS A 161 19.24 5.15 13.67
C LYS A 161 20.52 4.34 13.44
N GLN A 162 20.43 3.24 12.67
CA GLN A 162 21.56 2.39 12.29
C GLN A 162 22.24 2.81 10.97
N GLY A 163 21.90 3.99 10.42
CA GLY A 163 22.51 4.51 9.19
C GLY A 163 22.00 3.86 7.90
N TYR A 164 20.88 3.17 7.95
CA TYR A 164 20.24 2.61 6.75
C TYR A 164 19.29 3.63 6.14
N ASP A 165 19.80 4.50 5.25
CA ASP A 165 18.98 5.52 4.56
C ASP A 165 17.97 4.94 3.58
N ASN A 166 18.22 3.75 3.06
CA ASN A 166 17.27 2.95 2.31
C ASN A 166 17.02 1.68 3.09
N PHE A 167 15.79 1.46 3.52
CA PHE A 167 15.38 0.29 4.25
C PHE A 167 15.51 -0.94 3.37
N THR A 168 16.73 -1.39 3.17
CA THR A 168 16.96 -2.76 2.79
C THR A 168 16.78 -3.54 4.07
N ILE A 169 15.63 -4.23 4.23
CA ILE A 169 15.53 -5.26 5.26
C ILE A 169 16.66 -6.24 4.95
N LYS A 170 17.80 -6.04 5.60
CA LYS A 170 18.79 -7.11 5.72
C LYS A 170 18.13 -8.10 6.65
N GLN A 171 17.28 -8.93 6.09
CA GLN A 171 16.79 -10.10 6.78
C GLN A 171 18.01 -10.92 7.19
N ARG A 172 18.28 -10.96 8.46
CA ARG A 172 19.11 -12.00 9.05
C ARG A 172 18.34 -13.32 9.20
N VAL A 173 17.12 -13.40 8.71
CA VAL A 173 16.36 -14.64 8.62
C VAL A 173 16.23 -14.95 7.15
N PRO A 174 16.88 -15.97 6.62
CA PRO A 174 16.66 -16.45 5.28
C PRO A 174 15.17 -16.78 5.13
N PHE A 175 14.55 -16.34 4.06
CA PHE A 175 13.13 -16.61 3.74
C PHE A 175 12.81 -18.12 3.68
N CYS A 176 13.84 -18.97 3.55
CA CYS A 176 13.76 -20.43 3.54
C CYS A 176 13.64 -21.07 4.94
N GLU A 177 13.80 -20.32 6.04
CA GLU A 177 13.66 -20.85 7.40
C GLU A 177 12.28 -20.59 8.03
N LEU A 178 11.37 -19.96 7.26
CA LEU A 178 9.96 -19.82 7.62
C LEU A 178 9.16 -20.99 7.01
N SER A 179 9.61 -22.21 7.23
CA SER A 179 8.77 -23.40 7.02
C SER A 179 7.86 -23.62 8.22
N PRO A 180 6.63 -24.19 7.99
CA PRO A 180 5.46 -24.16 8.86
C PRO A 180 5.69 -24.70 10.24
#